data_35b51842a67b5ce964b0cd142751c3e7
#
_entry.id   35b51842a67b5ce964b0cd142751c3e7
#
_cell.length_a   1.000
_cell.length_b   1.000
_cell.length_c   1.000
_cell.angle_alpha   90.00
_cell.angle_beta   90.00
_cell.angle_gamma   90.00
#
_symmetry.space_group_name_H-M   'P 1'
#
loop_
_entity.id
_entity.type
_entity.pdbx_description
1 polymer ?
#
loop_
_entity_poly.entity_id
_entity_poly.type
_entity_poly.pdbx_seq_one_letter_code
_entity_poly.pdbx_strand_id
1 'polypeptide(L)'
;VSLTVEKGPFIVVTGHDLEDIKQLLEQTKDKGINIYTHGEMLPAHAYPELKKYPHLKGNFGTAWQNQQKEFASLPAPILFTTNCLMPPKAFYADRVFTTGAVVFPNTPFISSSTDGHKDFTPVIEKALELGGFSKDQHFTGINGGSSVMTGFARNAILSSAGEIVDAVKSGAIRHFFLVAGCDGARAGRNYYTEFVKQTPSDSIVLTLACGKYRFNDLDLGTIGAFPRLMDMGQCNDAYSAIKVAVALADAFGCGVNDLPLSMILSWYEQKAVCILLTLLHLGIKNIKLGPTLPAFLSPNVLNYLVEHFSIAPVTTPEADLKEILG
;
A
#
# COMPACT_ATOMS: atom_id res chain seq x y z
N VAL A 1 5.03 -11.61 0.87
CA VAL A 1 3.93 -12.15 0.08
C VAL A 1 4.45 -12.48 -1.31
N SER A 2 4.21 -13.72 -1.77
CA SER A 2 4.64 -14.20 -3.09
C SER A 2 3.93 -13.48 -4.24
N LEU A 3 4.64 -13.30 -5.36
CA LEU A 3 4.10 -12.84 -6.64
C LEU A 3 3.87 -13.99 -7.65
N THR A 4 4.04 -15.24 -7.21
CA THR A 4 3.71 -16.41 -8.04
C THR A 4 2.21 -16.66 -8.03
N VAL A 5 1.62 -16.82 -9.22
CA VAL A 5 0.23 -17.26 -9.39
C VAL A 5 0.25 -18.73 -9.78
N GLU A 6 -0.30 -19.58 -8.92
CA GLU A 6 -0.41 -21.02 -9.15
C GLU A 6 -1.39 -21.32 -10.27
N LYS A 7 -1.18 -22.45 -10.96
CA LYS A 7 -2.12 -22.95 -11.97
C LYS A 7 -3.50 -23.22 -11.40
N GLY A 8 -4.53 -23.14 -12.23
CA GLY A 8 -5.91 -23.42 -11.88
C GLY A 8 -6.74 -22.17 -11.65
N PRO A 9 -8.02 -22.31 -11.29
CA PRO A 9 -8.94 -21.21 -11.11
C PRO A 9 -8.51 -20.27 -9.99
N PHE A 10 -8.64 -18.98 -10.20
CA PHE A 10 -8.35 -17.98 -9.17
C PHE A 10 -9.18 -16.70 -9.36
N ILE A 11 -9.22 -15.88 -8.32
CA ILE A 11 -9.87 -14.57 -8.30
C ILE A 11 -8.84 -13.53 -7.86
N VAL A 12 -8.82 -12.37 -8.53
CA VAL A 12 -8.04 -11.21 -8.08
C VAL A 12 -8.97 -10.23 -7.37
N VAL A 13 -8.61 -9.85 -6.14
CA VAL A 13 -9.38 -8.89 -5.32
C VAL A 13 -8.57 -7.62 -5.14
N THR A 14 -9.17 -6.48 -5.49
CA THR A 14 -8.56 -5.16 -5.36
C THR A 14 -9.46 -4.19 -4.61
N GLY A 15 -8.92 -3.07 -4.18
CA GLY A 15 -9.60 -2.09 -3.34
C GLY A 15 -9.15 -2.20 -1.88
N HIS A 16 -10.07 -1.95 -0.92
CA HIS A 16 -9.68 -1.78 0.49
C HIS A 16 -10.55 -2.55 1.47
N ASP A 17 -11.72 -3.07 1.06
CA ASP A 17 -12.68 -3.64 1.98
C ASP A 17 -12.26 -5.03 2.47
N LEU A 18 -11.88 -5.11 3.76
CA LEU A 18 -11.40 -6.34 4.37
C LEU A 18 -12.53 -7.32 4.71
N GLU A 19 -13.76 -6.84 4.90
CA GLU A 19 -14.91 -7.71 5.10
C GLU A 19 -15.32 -8.39 3.79
N ASP A 20 -15.24 -7.69 2.67
CA ASP A 20 -15.52 -8.26 1.35
C ASP A 20 -14.57 -9.43 1.02
N ILE A 21 -13.25 -9.24 1.22
CA ILE A 21 -12.30 -10.33 0.97
C ILE A 21 -12.50 -11.48 1.97
N LYS A 22 -12.88 -11.19 3.22
CA LYS A 22 -13.19 -12.25 4.20
C LYS A 22 -14.38 -13.08 3.77
N GLN A 23 -15.49 -12.45 3.38
CA GLN A 23 -16.68 -13.17 2.88
C GLN A 23 -16.38 -13.96 1.61
N LEU A 24 -15.54 -13.42 0.71
CA LEU A 24 -15.09 -14.15 -0.47
C LEU A 24 -14.26 -15.38 -0.09
N LEU A 25 -13.33 -15.24 0.84
CA LEU A 25 -12.50 -16.36 1.34
C LEU A 25 -13.36 -17.46 1.99
N GLU A 26 -14.39 -17.08 2.75
CA GLU A 26 -15.34 -18.03 3.33
C GLU A 26 -16.12 -18.79 2.24
N GLN A 27 -16.61 -18.08 1.22
CA GLN A 27 -17.41 -18.65 0.13
C GLN A 27 -16.58 -19.48 -0.86
N THR A 28 -15.27 -19.24 -0.97
CA THR A 28 -14.36 -19.99 -1.86
C THR A 28 -13.65 -21.15 -1.17
N LYS A 29 -13.82 -21.30 0.13
CA LYS A 29 -13.24 -22.41 0.91
C LYS A 29 -13.60 -23.75 0.28
N ASP A 30 -12.61 -24.62 0.12
CA ASP A 30 -12.71 -25.96 -0.44
C ASP A 30 -13.29 -26.05 -1.89
N LYS A 31 -13.30 -24.93 -2.61
CA LYS A 31 -13.79 -24.89 -4.03
C LYS A 31 -12.67 -25.02 -5.07
N GLY A 32 -11.42 -25.20 -4.65
CA GLY A 32 -10.29 -25.30 -5.58
C GLY A 32 -9.96 -23.99 -6.30
N ILE A 33 -10.33 -22.84 -5.71
CA ILE A 33 -10.09 -21.50 -6.23
C ILE A 33 -9.09 -20.80 -5.33
N ASN A 34 -8.01 -20.27 -5.91
CA ASN A 34 -7.05 -19.45 -5.20
C ASN A 34 -7.44 -17.96 -5.23
N ILE A 35 -7.11 -17.23 -4.17
CA ILE A 35 -7.36 -15.79 -4.08
C ILE A 35 -6.02 -15.06 -4.08
N TYR A 36 -5.92 -14.04 -4.93
CA TYR A 36 -4.79 -13.13 -5.01
C TYR A 36 -5.24 -11.70 -4.76
N THR A 37 -4.47 -10.99 -3.96
CA THR A 37 -4.70 -9.55 -3.75
C THR A 37 -4.07 -8.73 -4.85
N HIS A 38 -4.57 -7.50 -5.04
CA HIS A 38 -3.99 -6.49 -5.92
C HIS A 38 -4.05 -5.12 -5.24
N GLY A 39 -3.08 -4.26 -5.50
CA GLY A 39 -3.09 -2.89 -5.02
C GLY A 39 -3.21 -2.80 -3.49
N GLU A 40 -4.15 -2.00 -3.02
CA GLU A 40 -4.34 -1.75 -1.59
C GLU A 40 -4.95 -2.95 -0.81
N MET A 41 -5.28 -4.05 -1.48
CA MET A 41 -5.70 -5.27 -0.79
C MET A 41 -4.50 -6.10 -0.27
N LEU A 42 -3.27 -5.83 -0.69
CA LEU A 42 -2.05 -6.54 -0.23
C LEU A 42 -1.97 -6.73 1.30
N PRO A 43 -2.28 -5.73 2.14
CA PRO A 43 -2.23 -5.88 3.59
C PRO A 43 -3.14 -6.96 4.17
N ALA A 44 -4.12 -7.46 3.43
CA ALA A 44 -4.98 -8.57 3.86
C ALA A 44 -4.18 -9.81 4.30
N HIS A 45 -3.02 -10.05 3.67
CA HIS A 45 -2.12 -11.15 4.01
C HIS A 45 -1.53 -11.08 5.43
N ALA A 46 -1.60 -9.93 6.09
CA ALA A 46 -1.06 -9.73 7.44
C ALA A 46 -2.11 -9.91 8.55
N TYR A 47 -3.38 -9.79 8.23
CA TYR A 47 -4.44 -9.89 9.22
C TYR A 47 -4.66 -11.35 9.63
N PRO A 48 -4.61 -11.69 10.95
CA PRO A 48 -4.75 -13.08 11.42
C PRO A 48 -6.02 -13.77 10.94
N GLU A 49 -7.14 -13.04 10.89
CA GLU A 49 -8.44 -13.56 10.45
C GLU A 49 -8.50 -13.86 8.95
N LEU A 50 -7.62 -13.32 8.15
CA LEU A 50 -7.57 -13.53 6.70
C LEU A 50 -6.47 -14.50 6.30
N LYS A 51 -5.27 -14.35 6.85
CA LYS A 51 -4.13 -15.23 6.50
C LYS A 51 -4.31 -16.70 6.95
N LYS A 52 -5.31 -16.99 7.78
CA LYS A 52 -5.65 -18.37 8.16
C LYS A 52 -6.23 -19.20 6.99
N TYR A 53 -6.71 -18.54 5.93
CA TYR A 53 -7.23 -19.22 4.74
C TYR A 53 -6.09 -19.64 3.81
N PRO A 54 -5.83 -20.95 3.62
CA PRO A 54 -4.67 -21.42 2.87
C PRO A 54 -4.74 -21.11 1.37
N HIS A 55 -5.92 -20.77 0.85
CA HIS A 55 -6.12 -20.37 -0.55
C HIS A 55 -6.00 -18.86 -0.78
N LEU A 56 -5.72 -18.05 0.26
CA LEU A 56 -5.18 -16.69 0.10
C LEU A 56 -3.68 -16.80 -0.19
N LYS A 57 -3.30 -16.86 -1.48
CA LYS A 57 -1.98 -17.34 -1.91
C LYS A 57 -0.92 -16.26 -2.04
N GLY A 58 -1.26 -15.15 -2.65
CA GLY A 58 -0.26 -14.15 -2.98
C GLY A 58 -0.84 -12.84 -3.51
N ASN A 59 0.03 -12.01 -4.04
CA ASN A 59 -0.35 -10.75 -4.67
C ASN A 59 -0.12 -10.80 -6.17
N PHE A 60 -1.07 -10.32 -6.94
CA PHE A 60 -0.97 -10.16 -8.38
C PHE A 60 -0.86 -8.67 -8.72
N GLY A 61 0.08 -8.34 -9.59
CA GLY A 61 0.25 -6.96 -10.05
C GLY A 61 0.78 -5.99 -9.01
N THR A 62 0.56 -4.71 -9.26
CA THR A 62 1.14 -3.60 -8.49
C THR A 62 0.07 -2.58 -8.09
N ALA A 63 0.34 -1.28 -8.29
CA ALA A 63 -0.58 -0.20 -7.92
C ALA A 63 -1.68 0.01 -8.97
N TRP A 64 -2.73 0.75 -8.57
CA TRP A 64 -3.92 1.01 -9.40
C TRP A 64 -3.63 1.59 -10.79
N GLN A 65 -2.55 2.34 -10.95
CA GLN A 65 -2.16 2.94 -12.24
C GLN A 65 -1.88 1.91 -13.33
N ASN A 66 -1.52 0.69 -12.94
CA ASN A 66 -1.12 -0.39 -13.88
C ASN A 66 -2.26 -1.35 -14.22
N GLN A 67 -3.43 -1.22 -13.61
CA GLN A 67 -4.56 -2.16 -13.76
C GLN A 67 -4.89 -2.50 -15.22
N GLN A 68 -4.98 -1.49 -16.10
CA GLN A 68 -5.34 -1.72 -17.50
C GLN A 68 -4.34 -2.58 -18.27
N LYS A 69 -3.07 -2.55 -17.86
CA LYS A 69 -2.00 -3.40 -18.42
C LYS A 69 -1.99 -4.77 -17.74
N GLU A 70 -2.07 -4.79 -16.42
CA GLU A 70 -1.95 -6.01 -15.62
C GLU A 70 -3.14 -6.95 -15.83
N PHE A 71 -4.35 -6.41 -15.97
CA PHE A 71 -5.56 -7.22 -16.15
C PHE A 71 -5.84 -7.63 -17.60
N ALA A 72 -5.07 -7.13 -18.55
CA ALA A 72 -5.31 -7.33 -19.99
C ALA A 72 -5.45 -8.81 -20.38
N SER A 73 -4.55 -9.66 -19.93
CA SER A 73 -4.48 -11.07 -20.30
C SER A 73 -4.74 -12.00 -19.11
N LEU A 74 -5.40 -11.50 -18.06
CA LEU A 74 -5.65 -12.26 -16.85
C LEU A 74 -6.80 -13.27 -17.10
N PRO A 75 -6.59 -14.59 -17.01
CA PRO A 75 -7.66 -15.59 -17.17
C PRO A 75 -8.42 -15.81 -15.84
N ALA A 76 -8.87 -14.71 -15.21
CA ALA A 76 -9.56 -14.73 -13.93
C ALA A 76 -10.49 -13.53 -13.79
N PRO A 77 -11.55 -13.63 -12.99
CA PRO A 77 -12.37 -12.48 -12.61
C PRO A 77 -11.60 -11.55 -11.66
N ILE A 78 -11.94 -10.27 -11.74
CA ILE A 78 -11.41 -9.20 -10.90
C ILE A 78 -12.55 -8.60 -10.10
N LEU A 79 -12.44 -8.66 -8.76
CA LEU A 79 -13.42 -8.05 -7.85
C LEU A 79 -12.88 -6.74 -7.30
N PHE A 80 -13.56 -5.66 -7.60
CA PHE A 80 -13.31 -4.32 -7.04
C PHE A 80 -14.22 -4.06 -5.86
N THR A 81 -13.64 -3.86 -4.69
CA THR A 81 -14.38 -3.67 -3.43
C THR A 81 -14.59 -2.20 -3.07
N THR A 82 -13.71 -1.32 -3.54
CA THR A 82 -13.76 0.12 -3.28
C THR A 82 -13.14 0.90 -4.45
N ASN A 83 -12.83 2.18 -4.23
CA ASN A 83 -12.18 3.09 -5.19
C ASN A 83 -10.84 2.56 -5.75
N CYS A 84 -10.17 3.39 -6.54
CA CYS A 84 -8.97 3.07 -7.33
C CYS A 84 -9.28 2.13 -8.51
N LEU A 85 -10.46 2.23 -9.08
CA LEU A 85 -10.86 1.55 -10.31
C LEU A 85 -10.47 2.39 -11.52
N MET A 86 -9.52 1.88 -12.31
CA MET A 86 -9.30 2.41 -13.67
C MET A 86 -10.40 1.90 -14.60
N PRO A 87 -10.90 2.74 -15.53
CA PRO A 87 -11.93 2.31 -16.48
C PRO A 87 -11.53 1.00 -17.17
N PRO A 88 -12.33 -0.07 -17.01
CA PRO A 88 -12.04 -1.36 -17.64
C PRO A 88 -11.99 -1.23 -19.16
N LYS A 89 -10.99 -1.86 -19.77
CA LYS A 89 -10.91 -1.95 -21.23
C LYS A 89 -11.82 -3.06 -21.74
N ALA A 90 -12.40 -2.89 -22.93
CA ALA A 90 -13.36 -3.82 -23.53
C ALA A 90 -12.89 -5.29 -23.53
N PHE A 91 -11.60 -5.53 -23.69
CA PHE A 91 -11.02 -6.89 -23.80
C PHE A 91 -10.91 -7.64 -22.46
N TYR A 92 -11.23 -7.00 -21.31
CA TYR A 92 -11.32 -7.69 -20.01
C TYR A 92 -12.52 -7.24 -19.16
N ALA A 93 -13.35 -6.33 -19.67
CA ALA A 93 -14.49 -5.80 -18.91
C ALA A 93 -15.51 -6.88 -18.50
N ASP A 94 -15.63 -7.94 -19.29
CA ASP A 94 -16.49 -9.11 -19.02
C ASP A 94 -16.07 -9.94 -17.79
N ARG A 95 -14.88 -9.68 -17.26
CA ARG A 95 -14.31 -10.35 -16.07
C ARG A 95 -14.29 -9.44 -14.85
N VAL A 96 -14.76 -8.20 -14.96
CA VAL A 96 -14.77 -7.22 -13.88
C VAL A 96 -16.09 -7.25 -13.13
N PHE A 97 -16.00 -7.35 -11.81
CA PHE A 97 -17.11 -7.26 -10.87
C PHE A 97 -16.85 -6.13 -9.89
N THR A 98 -17.90 -5.44 -9.49
CA THR A 98 -17.84 -4.32 -8.53
C THR A 98 -18.74 -4.58 -7.35
N THR A 99 -18.43 -4.03 -6.20
CA THR A 99 -19.25 -4.10 -4.98
C THR A 99 -19.02 -2.89 -4.09
N GLY A 100 -19.78 -2.76 -3.02
CA GLY A 100 -19.61 -1.67 -2.04
C GLY A 100 -19.91 -0.29 -2.62
N ALA A 101 -18.97 0.63 -2.48
CA ALA A 101 -19.10 2.02 -2.93
C ALA A 101 -18.67 2.24 -4.39
N VAL A 102 -18.26 1.19 -5.10
CA VAL A 102 -17.75 1.28 -6.47
C VAL A 102 -18.73 0.69 -7.47
N VAL A 103 -19.15 1.52 -8.41
CA VAL A 103 -19.96 1.09 -9.56
C VAL A 103 -19.32 1.63 -10.84
N PHE A 104 -19.20 0.78 -11.84
CA PHE A 104 -18.76 1.19 -13.17
C PHE A 104 -19.82 0.79 -14.21
N PRO A 105 -20.14 1.63 -15.20
CA PRO A 105 -21.13 1.32 -16.22
C PRO A 105 -20.85 -0.02 -16.91
N ASN A 106 -21.90 -0.83 -17.04
CA ASN A 106 -21.86 -2.14 -17.71
C ASN A 106 -20.97 -3.20 -17.02
N THR A 107 -20.63 -3.02 -15.74
CA THR A 107 -20.00 -4.07 -14.94
C THR A 107 -21.03 -4.69 -13.99
N PRO A 108 -21.01 -6.02 -13.78
CA PRO A 108 -21.82 -6.67 -12.76
C PRO A 108 -21.52 -6.08 -11.37
N PHE A 109 -22.60 -5.78 -10.62
CA PHE A 109 -22.50 -5.26 -9.26
C PHE A 109 -23.03 -6.28 -8.26
N ILE A 110 -22.21 -6.61 -7.27
CA ILE A 110 -22.58 -7.48 -6.16
C ILE A 110 -23.15 -6.62 -5.04
N SER A 111 -24.46 -6.70 -4.86
CA SER A 111 -25.16 -5.97 -3.81
C SER A 111 -25.01 -6.64 -2.44
N SER A 112 -25.08 -5.83 -1.40
CA SER A 112 -25.19 -6.31 -0.03
C SER A 112 -26.65 -6.51 0.36
N SER A 113 -26.96 -7.57 1.07
CA SER A 113 -28.23 -7.75 1.77
C SER A 113 -28.32 -6.84 3.01
N THR A 114 -29.46 -6.79 3.65
CA THR A 114 -29.71 -5.92 4.81
C THR A 114 -28.83 -6.23 6.03
N ASP A 115 -28.35 -7.47 6.14
CA ASP A 115 -27.45 -7.95 7.19
C ASP A 115 -25.96 -7.80 6.82
N GLY A 116 -25.65 -7.19 5.66
CA GLY A 116 -24.28 -6.98 5.18
C GLY A 116 -23.70 -8.16 4.40
N HIS A 117 -24.44 -9.25 4.23
CA HIS A 117 -23.96 -10.39 3.45
C HIS A 117 -23.95 -10.08 1.95
N LYS A 118 -22.91 -10.53 1.24
CA LYS A 118 -22.75 -10.44 -0.22
C LYS A 118 -22.63 -11.84 -0.81
N ASP A 119 -23.37 -12.10 -1.88
CA ASP A 119 -23.26 -13.35 -2.61
C ASP A 119 -22.25 -13.22 -3.75
N PHE A 120 -21.07 -13.82 -3.58
CA PHE A 120 -20.00 -13.84 -4.56
C PHE A 120 -20.09 -15.01 -5.55
N THR A 121 -21.20 -15.75 -5.57
CA THR A 121 -21.42 -16.87 -6.52
C THR A 121 -21.12 -16.48 -7.98
N PRO A 122 -21.54 -15.31 -8.51
CA PRO A 122 -21.22 -14.94 -9.90
C PRO A 122 -19.70 -14.78 -10.18
N VAL A 123 -18.93 -14.30 -9.19
CA VAL A 123 -17.48 -14.19 -9.30
C VAL A 123 -16.82 -15.56 -9.26
N ILE A 124 -17.31 -16.44 -8.39
CA ILE A 124 -16.85 -17.82 -8.21
C ILE A 124 -17.09 -18.64 -9.48
N GLU A 125 -18.30 -18.58 -10.04
CA GLU A 125 -18.65 -19.26 -11.29
C GLU A 125 -17.79 -18.78 -12.44
N LYS A 126 -17.53 -17.46 -12.54
CA LYS A 126 -16.65 -16.90 -13.57
C LYS A 126 -15.20 -17.37 -13.42
N ALA A 127 -14.71 -17.58 -12.20
CA ALA A 127 -13.37 -18.13 -11.97
C ALA A 127 -13.26 -19.57 -12.46
N LEU A 128 -14.29 -20.39 -12.18
CA LEU A 128 -14.36 -21.79 -12.63
C LEU A 128 -14.51 -21.89 -14.16
N GLU A 129 -15.31 -21.02 -14.78
CA GLU A 129 -15.49 -20.92 -16.24
C GLU A 129 -14.15 -20.61 -16.94
N LEU A 130 -13.40 -19.63 -16.43
CA LEU A 130 -12.13 -19.19 -17.01
C LEU A 130 -10.99 -20.20 -16.78
N GLY A 131 -11.04 -20.97 -15.68
CA GLY A 131 -10.11 -22.05 -15.39
C GLY A 131 -8.71 -21.62 -14.97
N GLY A 132 -8.37 -20.33 -15.06
CA GLY A 132 -7.08 -19.81 -14.66
C GLY A 132 -5.93 -20.17 -15.59
N PHE A 133 -4.70 -20.06 -15.10
CA PHE A 133 -3.51 -20.44 -15.86
C PHE A 133 -3.32 -21.95 -15.91
N SER A 134 -2.82 -22.47 -17.04
CA SER A 134 -2.52 -23.89 -17.24
C SER A 134 -1.25 -24.36 -16.51
N LYS A 135 -0.39 -23.43 -16.10
CA LYS A 135 0.85 -23.65 -15.35
C LYS A 135 1.10 -22.46 -14.43
N ASP A 136 1.93 -22.65 -13.41
CA ASP A 136 2.34 -21.58 -12.52
C ASP A 136 2.98 -20.43 -13.29
N GLN A 137 2.65 -19.20 -12.89
CA GLN A 137 3.20 -17.97 -13.44
C GLN A 137 4.06 -17.28 -12.38
N HIS A 138 5.29 -16.98 -12.72
CA HIS A 138 6.23 -16.27 -11.84
C HIS A 138 6.31 -14.80 -12.27
N PHE A 139 5.62 -13.94 -11.54
CA PHE A 139 5.68 -12.51 -11.75
C PHE A 139 6.76 -11.88 -10.85
N THR A 140 7.17 -10.69 -11.21
CA THR A 140 8.12 -9.88 -10.43
C THR A 140 7.53 -8.50 -10.16
N GLY A 141 7.96 -7.90 -9.06
CA GLY A 141 7.72 -6.50 -8.78
C GLY A 141 8.48 -5.58 -9.74
N ILE A 142 8.32 -4.28 -9.56
CA ILE A 142 8.90 -3.26 -10.46
C ILE A 142 10.45 -3.33 -10.48
N ASN A 143 11.06 -3.77 -9.40
CA ASN A 143 12.51 -3.88 -9.26
C ASN A 143 13.04 -5.30 -9.48
N GLY A 144 12.18 -6.24 -9.87
CA GLY A 144 12.56 -7.62 -10.17
C GLY A 144 12.43 -8.60 -9.00
N GLY A 145 11.97 -8.15 -7.83
CA GLY A 145 11.71 -9.03 -6.68
C GLY A 145 10.55 -9.99 -6.94
N SER A 146 10.65 -11.22 -6.41
CA SER A 146 9.60 -12.26 -6.53
C SER A 146 8.57 -12.25 -5.41
N SER A 147 8.72 -11.35 -4.46
CA SER A 147 7.84 -11.14 -3.33
C SER A 147 7.74 -9.66 -2.97
N VAL A 148 6.69 -9.30 -2.23
CA VAL A 148 6.45 -7.94 -1.73
C VAL A 148 6.28 -7.95 -0.21
N MET A 149 6.79 -6.89 0.44
CA MET A 149 6.71 -6.73 1.89
C MET A 149 5.33 -6.20 2.30
N THR A 150 4.79 -6.72 3.41
CA THR A 150 3.62 -6.17 4.13
C THR A 150 3.58 -6.69 5.57
N GLY A 151 2.73 -6.10 6.42
CA GLY A 151 2.39 -6.68 7.73
C GLY A 151 2.87 -5.91 8.95
N PHE A 152 3.30 -4.67 8.80
CA PHE A 152 3.85 -3.84 9.87
C PHE A 152 2.89 -2.70 10.29
N ALA A 153 1.60 -3.00 10.47
CA ALA A 153 0.66 -2.05 11.04
C ALA A 153 0.96 -1.79 12.54
N ARG A 154 0.25 -0.83 13.13
CA ARG A 154 0.54 -0.34 14.49
C ARG A 154 0.73 -1.45 15.53
N ASN A 155 -0.09 -2.50 15.49
CA ASN A 155 0.01 -3.56 16.50
C ASN A 155 1.35 -4.32 16.39
N ALA A 156 1.79 -4.61 15.18
CA ALA A 156 3.09 -5.27 14.94
C ALA A 156 4.26 -4.39 15.42
N ILE A 157 4.25 -3.10 15.08
CA ILE A 157 5.32 -2.18 15.47
C ILE A 157 5.28 -1.90 16.97
N LEU A 158 4.11 -1.61 17.54
CA LEU A 158 3.99 -1.27 18.96
C LEU A 158 4.26 -2.46 19.89
N SER A 159 4.04 -3.70 19.45
CA SER A 159 4.44 -4.89 20.21
C SER A 159 5.96 -5.01 20.39
N SER A 160 6.74 -4.38 19.52
CA SER A 160 8.22 -4.31 19.59
C SER A 160 8.74 -2.92 19.95
N ALA A 161 7.89 -2.05 20.51
CA ALA A 161 8.26 -0.65 20.77
C ALA A 161 9.46 -0.53 21.71
N GLY A 162 9.59 -1.39 22.73
CA GLY A 162 10.73 -1.41 23.65
C GLY A 162 12.04 -1.67 22.92
N GLU A 163 12.08 -2.72 22.08
CA GLU A 163 13.26 -3.08 21.30
C GLU A 163 13.61 -2.01 20.26
N ILE A 164 12.61 -1.35 19.66
CA ILE A 164 12.84 -0.22 18.74
C ILE A 164 13.46 0.96 19.50
N VAL A 165 12.95 1.30 20.68
CA VAL A 165 13.51 2.37 21.53
C VAL A 165 14.94 2.06 21.93
N ASP A 166 15.25 0.83 22.30
CA ASP A 166 16.60 0.40 22.65
C ASP A 166 17.54 0.44 21.44
N ALA A 167 17.07 0.04 20.27
CA ALA A 167 17.85 0.12 19.02
C ALA A 167 18.17 1.58 18.62
N VAL A 168 17.23 2.50 18.86
CA VAL A 168 17.47 3.95 18.64
C VAL A 168 18.44 4.51 19.69
N LYS A 169 18.27 4.19 20.97
CA LYS A 169 19.15 4.66 22.06
C LYS A 169 20.59 4.15 21.92
N SER A 170 20.77 2.94 21.41
CA SER A 170 22.09 2.36 21.13
C SER A 170 22.72 2.90 19.84
N GLY A 171 21.98 3.66 19.02
CA GLY A 171 22.43 4.14 17.71
C GLY A 171 22.42 3.09 16.60
N ALA A 172 21.85 1.91 16.84
CA ALA A 172 21.66 0.90 15.81
C ALA A 172 20.64 1.35 14.75
N ILE A 173 19.59 2.08 15.16
CA ILE A 173 18.66 2.78 14.27
C ILE A 173 18.85 4.28 14.51
N ARG A 174 19.27 5.00 13.46
CA ARG A 174 19.49 6.44 13.55
C ARG A 174 18.37 7.27 12.96
N HIS A 175 17.64 6.73 12.00
CA HIS A 175 16.60 7.49 11.32
C HIS A 175 15.46 6.59 10.82
N PHE A 176 14.26 7.17 10.75
CA PHE A 176 13.09 6.59 10.11
C PHE A 176 12.67 7.47 8.93
N PHE A 177 12.41 6.85 7.78
CA PHE A 177 11.85 7.52 6.61
C PHE A 177 10.46 6.98 6.35
N LEU A 178 9.43 7.80 6.46
CA LEU A 178 8.08 7.46 5.99
C LEU A 178 7.95 7.85 4.52
N VAL A 179 8.20 6.89 3.63
CA VAL A 179 8.07 7.06 2.18
C VAL A 179 6.77 6.44 1.73
N ALA A 180 5.74 7.26 1.50
CA ALA A 180 4.37 6.78 1.38
C ALA A 180 3.51 7.62 0.42
N GLY A 181 2.32 7.13 0.10
CA GLY A 181 1.31 7.84 -0.68
C GLY A 181 0.84 7.12 -1.93
N CYS A 182 0.33 7.84 -2.92
CA CYS A 182 -0.40 7.26 -4.05
C CYS A 182 0.45 7.03 -5.32
N ASP A 183 1.67 7.57 -5.43
CA ASP A 183 2.49 7.48 -6.66
C ASP A 183 3.18 6.10 -6.77
N GLY A 184 2.39 5.08 -7.08
CA GLY A 184 2.82 3.70 -7.02
C GLY A 184 3.47 3.12 -8.26
N ALA A 185 3.42 3.75 -9.45
CA ALA A 185 3.89 3.01 -10.61
C ALA A 185 4.07 3.77 -11.93
N ARG A 186 3.91 5.06 -11.99
CA ARG A 186 4.05 5.76 -13.27
C ARG A 186 5.50 5.67 -13.78
N ALA A 187 5.67 5.17 -15.01
CA ALA A 187 6.97 5.10 -15.67
C ALA A 187 7.63 6.49 -15.79
N GLY A 188 8.96 6.53 -15.66
CA GLY A 188 9.74 7.77 -15.72
C GLY A 188 9.72 8.64 -14.46
N ARG A 189 9.10 8.15 -13.38
CA ARG A 189 9.09 8.82 -12.07
C ARG A 189 9.70 7.90 -11.02
N ASN A 190 11.01 7.86 -10.92
CA ASN A 190 11.73 6.91 -10.05
C ASN A 190 12.22 7.54 -8.75
N TYR A 191 11.86 8.80 -8.44
CA TYR A 191 12.35 9.50 -7.25
C TYR A 191 12.24 8.67 -5.99
N TYR A 192 11.05 8.13 -5.68
CA TYR A 192 10.83 7.38 -4.43
C TYR A 192 11.61 6.06 -4.38
N THR A 193 11.74 5.37 -5.50
CA THR A 193 12.56 4.16 -5.60
C THR A 193 14.03 4.47 -5.34
N GLU A 194 14.56 5.48 -6.01
CA GLU A 194 15.97 5.87 -5.88
C GLU A 194 16.26 6.48 -4.50
N PHE A 195 15.31 7.22 -3.91
CA PHE A 195 15.41 7.69 -2.54
C PHE A 195 15.58 6.53 -1.56
N VAL A 196 14.68 5.53 -1.63
CA VAL A 196 14.69 4.36 -0.74
C VAL A 196 15.98 3.54 -0.89
N LYS A 197 16.47 3.34 -2.11
CA LYS A 197 17.75 2.64 -2.36
C LYS A 197 18.96 3.33 -1.74
N GLN A 198 18.91 4.65 -1.58
CA GLN A 198 20.00 5.46 -1.05
C GLN A 198 19.90 5.72 0.45
N THR A 199 18.83 5.25 1.12
CA THR A 199 18.72 5.41 2.58
C THR A 199 19.87 4.70 3.28
N PRO A 200 20.47 5.30 4.34
CA PRO A 200 21.55 4.70 5.10
C PRO A 200 21.20 3.31 5.66
N SER A 201 22.20 2.45 5.82
CA SER A 201 21.99 1.09 6.31
C SER A 201 21.54 1.00 7.78
N ASP A 202 21.68 2.07 8.53
CA ASP A 202 21.22 2.26 9.91
C ASP A 202 19.86 2.99 9.99
N SER A 203 19.08 3.00 8.91
CA SER A 203 17.74 3.59 8.86
C SER A 203 16.66 2.57 8.50
N ILE A 204 15.46 2.83 8.99
CA ILE A 204 14.23 2.09 8.69
C ILE A 204 13.40 2.89 7.68
N VAL A 205 12.89 2.22 6.66
CA VAL A 205 11.91 2.76 5.71
C VAL A 205 10.53 2.23 6.07
N LEU A 206 9.65 3.12 6.51
CA LEU A 206 8.24 2.87 6.70
C LEU A 206 7.50 3.24 5.41
N THR A 207 6.51 2.45 5.02
CA THR A 207 5.67 2.78 3.87
C THR A 207 4.21 2.44 4.13
N LEU A 208 3.32 3.02 3.35
CA LEU A 208 1.89 2.67 3.28
C LEU A 208 1.30 3.17 1.96
N ALA A 209 0.10 2.71 1.62
CA ALA A 209 -0.62 3.05 0.41
C ALA A 209 0.05 2.52 -0.88
N CYS A 210 -0.46 2.90 -2.05
CA CYS A 210 0.03 2.40 -3.35
C CYS A 210 1.49 2.77 -3.66
N GLY A 211 2.02 3.83 -3.04
CA GLY A 211 3.43 4.23 -3.19
C GLY A 211 4.43 3.14 -2.84
N LYS A 212 4.05 2.22 -1.95
CA LYS A 212 4.87 1.04 -1.59
C LYS A 212 5.35 0.24 -2.81
N TYR A 213 4.53 0.11 -3.84
CA TYR A 213 4.86 -0.70 -5.03
C TYR A 213 6.04 -0.16 -5.84
N ARG A 214 6.53 1.03 -5.54
CA ARG A 214 7.77 1.55 -6.09
C ARG A 214 9.00 0.78 -5.62
N PHE A 215 8.92 0.14 -4.44
CA PHE A 215 10.11 -0.42 -3.79
C PHE A 215 9.82 -1.59 -2.82
N ASN A 216 8.56 -2.01 -2.61
CA ASN A 216 8.26 -3.07 -1.64
C ASN A 216 8.68 -4.48 -2.08
N ASP A 217 9.19 -4.62 -3.28
CA ASP A 217 9.85 -5.81 -3.81
C ASP A 217 11.39 -5.77 -3.67
N LEU A 218 11.94 -4.71 -3.06
CA LEU A 218 13.37 -4.61 -2.74
C LEU A 218 13.68 -5.35 -1.43
N ASP A 219 14.83 -5.99 -1.38
CA ASP A 219 15.44 -6.44 -0.13
C ASP A 219 16.43 -5.37 0.36
N LEU A 220 16.03 -4.63 1.39
CA LEU A 220 16.89 -3.63 2.04
C LEU A 220 17.72 -4.21 3.20
N GLY A 221 17.56 -5.52 3.51
CA GLY A 221 18.19 -6.17 4.64
C GLY A 221 17.52 -5.87 5.97
N THR A 222 18.24 -6.08 7.06
CA THR A 222 17.74 -5.97 8.44
C THR A 222 18.67 -5.15 9.32
N ILE A 223 18.12 -4.58 10.41
CA ILE A 223 18.88 -4.05 11.55
C ILE A 223 18.49 -4.90 12.76
N GLY A 224 19.38 -5.80 13.18
CA GLY A 224 19.04 -6.81 14.18
C GLY A 224 17.87 -7.68 13.72
N ALA A 225 16.80 -7.72 14.50
CA ALA A 225 15.58 -8.46 14.17
C ALA A 225 14.60 -7.67 13.26
N PHE A 226 14.86 -6.40 12.99
CA PHE A 226 13.95 -5.55 12.25
C PHE A 226 14.29 -5.51 10.76
N PRO A 227 13.35 -5.83 9.85
CA PRO A 227 13.55 -5.53 8.44
C PRO A 227 13.63 -4.01 8.25
N ARG A 228 14.51 -3.57 7.37
CA ARG A 228 14.67 -2.14 7.09
C ARG A 228 13.51 -1.56 6.27
N LEU A 229 12.70 -2.39 5.63
CA LEU A 229 11.50 -1.99 4.91
C LEU A 229 10.27 -2.57 5.60
N MET A 230 9.36 -1.69 6.02
CA MET A 230 8.15 -2.07 6.75
C MET A 230 6.90 -1.44 6.09
N ASP A 231 6.05 -2.24 5.48
CA ASP A 231 4.74 -1.77 4.99
C ASP A 231 3.72 -1.77 6.12
N MET A 232 3.23 -0.58 6.46
CA MET A 232 2.28 -0.33 7.54
C MET A 232 0.82 -0.58 7.12
N GLY A 233 0.53 -0.71 5.81
CA GLY A 233 -0.82 -1.07 5.36
C GLY A 233 -1.41 -0.18 4.27
N GLN A 234 -2.74 -0.09 4.27
CA GLN A 234 -3.52 0.66 3.30
C GLN A 234 -3.45 2.18 3.56
N CYS A 235 -3.77 2.98 2.55
CA CYS A 235 -3.85 4.44 2.69
C CYS A 235 -4.90 4.89 3.71
N ASN A 236 -6.02 4.19 3.81
CA ASN A 236 -7.06 4.45 4.81
C ASN A 236 -6.64 4.05 6.24
N ASP A 237 -5.52 3.35 6.41
CA ASP A 237 -4.91 3.06 7.71
C ASP A 237 -3.69 3.97 8.03
N ALA A 238 -3.62 5.16 7.44
CA ALA A 238 -2.67 6.20 7.85
C ALA A 238 -2.79 6.55 9.35
N TYR A 239 -3.95 6.29 9.96
CA TYR A 239 -4.16 6.34 11.39
C TYR A 239 -3.16 5.45 12.17
N SER A 240 -2.84 4.26 11.68
CA SER A 240 -1.83 3.39 12.30
C SER A 240 -0.45 4.05 12.32
N ALA A 241 -0.03 4.71 11.24
CA ALA A 241 1.23 5.44 11.20
C ALA A 241 1.27 6.60 12.20
N ILE A 242 0.18 7.37 12.30
CA ILE A 242 0.05 8.45 13.28
C ILE A 242 0.15 7.91 14.70
N LYS A 243 -0.55 6.82 15.02
CA LYS A 243 -0.51 6.19 16.36
C LYS A 243 0.88 5.67 16.72
N VAL A 244 1.61 5.12 15.75
CA VAL A 244 3.00 4.70 15.96
C VAL A 244 3.90 5.90 16.24
N ALA A 245 3.81 6.96 15.45
CA ALA A 245 4.61 8.16 15.64
C ALA A 245 4.35 8.81 17.03
N VAL A 246 3.10 8.92 17.44
CA VAL A 246 2.72 9.45 18.77
C VAL A 246 3.27 8.57 19.90
N ALA A 247 3.09 7.25 19.80
CA ALA A 247 3.59 6.33 20.84
C ALA A 247 5.12 6.33 20.95
N LEU A 248 5.83 6.46 19.84
CA LEU A 248 7.29 6.60 19.86
C LEU A 248 7.71 7.95 20.45
N ALA A 249 7.03 9.05 20.10
CA ALA A 249 7.29 10.36 20.69
C ALA A 249 7.10 10.33 22.22
N ASP A 250 6.02 9.73 22.71
CA ASP A 250 5.78 9.53 24.15
C ASP A 250 6.89 8.70 24.81
N ALA A 251 7.33 7.61 24.16
CA ALA A 251 8.39 6.75 24.67
C ALA A 251 9.78 7.44 24.74
N PHE A 252 10.02 8.40 23.85
CA PHE A 252 11.23 9.23 23.86
C PHE A 252 11.09 10.50 24.69
N GLY A 253 9.88 10.84 25.15
CA GLY A 253 9.60 12.06 25.92
C GLY A 253 9.74 13.34 25.09
N CYS A 254 9.39 13.30 23.81
CA CYS A 254 9.52 14.41 22.86
C CYS A 254 8.24 14.60 22.03
N GLY A 255 8.19 15.64 21.21
CA GLY A 255 7.13 15.83 20.22
C GLY A 255 7.34 14.96 18.97
N VAL A 256 6.27 14.72 18.20
CA VAL A 256 6.39 13.95 16.95
C VAL A 256 7.36 14.60 15.96
N ASN A 257 7.42 15.94 15.92
CA ASN A 257 8.35 16.67 15.06
C ASN A 257 9.82 16.60 15.50
N ASP A 258 10.08 16.12 16.72
CA ASP A 258 11.43 15.98 17.30
C ASP A 258 11.96 14.54 17.16
N LEU A 259 11.13 13.63 16.66
CA LEU A 259 11.57 12.26 16.34
C LEU A 259 12.57 12.27 15.18
N PRO A 260 13.50 11.32 15.12
CA PRO A 260 14.36 11.08 13.95
C PRO A 260 13.53 10.47 12.81
N LEU A 261 12.47 11.16 12.40
CA LEU A 261 11.49 10.73 11.42
C LEU A 261 11.29 11.80 10.35
N SER A 262 11.53 11.43 9.10
CA SER A 262 11.24 12.30 7.96
C SER A 262 10.14 11.72 7.08
N MET A 263 9.27 12.60 6.60
CA MET A 263 8.12 12.24 5.78
C MET A 263 8.34 12.65 4.33
N ILE A 264 8.41 11.67 3.44
CA ILE A 264 8.56 11.84 1.99
C ILE A 264 7.29 11.30 1.34
N LEU A 265 6.33 12.18 1.09
CA LEU A 265 4.99 11.79 0.73
C LEU A 265 4.68 12.05 -0.74
N SER A 266 3.88 11.17 -1.32
CA SER A 266 3.30 11.37 -2.64
C SER A 266 1.78 11.52 -2.56
N TRP A 267 1.23 12.33 -3.45
CA TRP A 267 -0.20 12.51 -3.58
C TRP A 267 -0.65 12.25 -5.03
N TYR A 268 -1.89 11.78 -5.21
CA TYR A 268 -2.48 11.59 -6.53
C TYR A 268 -3.99 11.73 -6.52
N GLU A 269 -4.63 11.44 -5.40
CA GLU A 269 -6.08 11.50 -5.24
C GLU A 269 -6.50 12.20 -3.95
N GLN A 270 -7.80 12.45 -3.81
CA GLN A 270 -8.37 13.24 -2.71
C GLN A 270 -8.05 12.66 -1.32
N LYS A 271 -7.99 11.34 -1.16
CA LYS A 271 -7.65 10.72 0.15
C LYS A 271 -6.24 11.12 0.61
N ALA A 272 -5.28 11.16 -0.30
CA ALA A 272 -3.93 11.61 0.05
C ALA A 272 -3.91 13.08 0.50
N VAL A 273 -4.72 13.93 -0.14
CA VAL A 273 -4.87 15.34 0.27
C VAL A 273 -5.55 15.41 1.65
N CYS A 274 -6.60 14.63 1.91
CA CYS A 274 -7.24 14.58 3.24
C CYS A 274 -6.24 14.11 4.33
N ILE A 275 -5.40 13.12 4.05
CA ILE A 275 -4.37 12.66 4.98
C ILE A 275 -3.36 13.77 5.24
N LEU A 276 -2.88 14.46 4.19
CA LEU A 276 -1.98 15.59 4.33
C LEU A 276 -2.59 16.67 5.23
N LEU A 277 -3.83 17.08 4.97
CA LEU A 277 -4.54 18.07 5.80
C LEU A 277 -4.68 17.62 7.27
N THR A 278 -4.91 16.33 7.49
CA THR A 278 -4.94 15.76 8.84
C THR A 278 -3.58 15.88 9.54
N LEU A 279 -2.48 15.58 8.84
CA LEU A 279 -1.13 15.75 9.39
C LEU A 279 -0.86 17.22 9.76
N LEU A 280 -1.24 18.15 8.89
CA LEU A 280 -1.08 19.59 9.15
C LEU A 280 -1.94 20.04 10.35
N HIS A 281 -3.19 19.56 10.47
CA HIS A 281 -4.06 19.83 11.60
C HIS A 281 -3.46 19.32 12.93
N LEU A 282 -2.76 18.19 12.89
CA LEU A 282 -2.04 17.64 14.04
C LEU A 282 -0.70 18.36 14.33
N GLY A 283 -0.37 19.39 13.55
CA GLY A 283 0.86 20.18 13.73
C GLY A 283 2.12 19.49 13.21
N ILE A 284 2.00 18.46 12.36
CA ILE A 284 3.14 17.79 11.74
C ILE A 284 3.79 18.72 10.72
N LYS A 285 5.11 18.79 10.73
CA LYS A 285 5.95 19.67 9.90
C LYS A 285 6.99 18.88 9.11
N ASN A 286 7.77 19.62 8.28
CA ASN A 286 8.93 19.08 7.55
C ASN A 286 8.58 17.96 6.58
N ILE A 287 7.50 18.13 5.81
CA ILE A 287 7.05 17.13 4.83
C ILE A 287 7.64 17.46 3.45
N LYS A 288 8.39 16.52 2.86
CA LYS A 288 8.74 16.53 1.42
C LYS A 288 7.56 15.97 0.63
N LEU A 289 7.02 16.75 -0.30
CA LEU A 289 5.81 16.42 -1.04
C LEU A 289 6.06 16.34 -2.54
N GLY A 290 5.62 15.26 -3.16
CA GLY A 290 5.77 15.04 -4.59
C GLY A 290 4.69 14.15 -5.22
N PRO A 291 4.92 13.76 -6.46
CA PRO A 291 6.03 14.09 -7.35
C PRO A 291 5.99 15.53 -7.88
N THR A 292 4.86 16.20 -7.74
CA THR A 292 4.62 17.63 -7.97
C THR A 292 3.75 18.16 -6.84
N LEU A 293 3.77 19.45 -6.60
CA LEU A 293 2.82 20.07 -5.68
C LEU A 293 1.41 20.07 -6.28
N PRO A 294 0.35 19.96 -5.45
CA PRO A 294 -1.03 20.00 -5.94
C PRO A 294 -1.33 21.27 -6.74
N ALA A 295 -1.80 21.11 -7.98
CA ALA A 295 -2.06 22.22 -8.90
C ALA A 295 -3.17 23.18 -8.44
N PHE A 296 -4.01 22.78 -7.49
CA PHE A 296 -5.05 23.62 -6.90
C PHE A 296 -4.53 24.58 -5.81
N LEU A 297 -3.28 24.43 -5.37
CA LEU A 297 -2.66 25.35 -4.40
C LEU A 297 -2.32 26.65 -5.10
N SER A 298 -2.97 27.75 -4.68
CA SER A 298 -2.54 29.09 -5.12
C SER A 298 -1.17 29.43 -4.52
N PRO A 299 -0.41 30.35 -5.13
CA PRO A 299 0.89 30.78 -4.58
C PRO A 299 0.81 31.23 -3.12
N ASN A 300 -0.27 31.93 -2.74
CA ASN A 300 -0.44 32.41 -1.37
C ASN A 300 -0.66 31.26 -0.38
N VAL A 301 -1.46 30.24 -0.76
CA VAL A 301 -1.67 29.04 0.08
C VAL A 301 -0.38 28.25 0.17
N LEU A 302 0.35 28.10 -0.92
CA LEU A 302 1.63 27.40 -0.91
C LEU A 302 2.64 28.10 0.01
N ASN A 303 2.79 29.43 -0.08
CA ASN A 303 3.68 30.20 0.80
C ASN A 303 3.29 29.99 2.28
N TYR A 304 2.00 30.07 2.60
CA TYR A 304 1.52 29.79 3.94
C TYR A 304 1.92 28.38 4.45
N LEU A 305 1.77 27.36 3.60
CA LEU A 305 2.16 25.99 3.95
C LEU A 305 3.66 25.84 4.16
N VAL A 306 4.47 26.50 3.34
CA VAL A 306 5.94 26.50 3.48
C VAL A 306 6.34 27.20 4.78
N GLU A 307 5.81 28.39 5.05
CA GLU A 307 6.18 29.19 6.21
C GLU A 307 5.75 28.58 7.54
N HIS A 308 4.55 27.97 7.61
CA HIS A 308 3.98 27.49 8.87
C HIS A 308 4.21 26.01 9.13
N PHE A 309 4.36 25.20 8.07
CA PHE A 309 4.49 23.74 8.17
C PHE A 309 5.77 23.19 7.56
N SER A 310 6.61 24.02 6.97
CA SER A 310 7.87 23.61 6.31
C SER A 310 7.65 22.52 5.26
N ILE A 311 6.56 22.64 4.48
CA ILE A 311 6.35 21.74 3.32
C ILE A 311 7.31 22.15 2.23
N ALA A 312 8.03 21.18 1.67
CA ALA A 312 8.93 21.39 0.54
C ALA A 312 8.63 20.40 -0.59
N PRO A 313 8.79 20.78 -1.85
CA PRO A 313 8.74 19.82 -2.95
C PRO A 313 9.91 18.86 -2.87
N VAL A 314 9.72 17.64 -3.36
CA VAL A 314 10.84 16.73 -3.61
C VAL A 314 11.72 17.30 -4.72
N THR A 315 13.03 17.08 -4.60
CA THR A 315 14.03 17.56 -5.58
C THR A 315 14.75 16.37 -6.22
N THR A 316 15.97 16.07 -5.82
CA THR A 316 16.63 14.80 -6.15
C THR A 316 16.82 13.97 -4.89
N PRO A 317 16.85 12.64 -4.98
CA PRO A 317 17.05 11.77 -3.82
C PRO A 317 18.29 12.14 -3.01
N GLU A 318 19.39 12.41 -3.68
CA GLU A 318 20.68 12.77 -3.08
C GLU A 318 20.62 14.11 -2.34
N ALA A 319 20.00 15.12 -2.95
CA ALA A 319 19.88 16.46 -2.35
C ALA A 319 18.95 16.43 -1.14
N ASP A 320 17.82 15.73 -1.25
CA ASP A 320 16.84 15.62 -0.17
C ASP A 320 17.39 14.78 1.01
N LEU A 321 18.10 13.67 0.74
CA LEU A 321 18.78 12.90 1.78
C LEU A 321 19.86 13.72 2.49
N LYS A 322 20.65 14.47 1.73
CA LYS A 322 21.68 15.35 2.31
C LYS A 322 21.06 16.45 3.18
N GLU A 323 19.96 17.06 2.73
CA GLU A 323 19.24 18.07 3.53
C GLU A 323 18.69 17.49 4.84
N ILE A 324 18.16 16.28 4.78
CA ILE A 324 17.54 15.61 5.94
C ILE A 324 18.57 15.13 6.96
N LEU A 325 19.69 14.61 6.49
CA LEU A 325 20.67 13.93 7.35
C LEU A 325 21.87 14.85 7.77
N GLY A 326 22.02 15.99 7.12
CA GLY A 326 23.13 16.96 7.36
C GLY A 326 24.32 16.66 6.48
#